data_a590ee6e602c107d24db4fdf6d0751b3
#
_entry.id   a590ee6e602c107d24db4fdf6d0751b3
#
_cell.length_a   1.000
_cell.length_b   1.000
_cell.length_c   1.000
_cell.angle_alpha   90.00
_cell.angle_beta   90.00
_cell.angle_gamma   90.00
#
_symmetry.space_group_name_H-M   'P 1'
#
loop_
_entity.id
_entity.type
_entity.pdbx_description
1 polymer ?
#
loop_
_entity_poly.entity_id
_entity_poly.type
_entity_poly.pdbx_seq_one_letter_code
_entity_poly.pdbx_strand_id
1 'polypeptide(L)'
;APNDHMELGNHSEFLGIMTRAEMLAMYFVHDGSRTSQWRLKGHAVDVFWQWMASWSVMITNPIDLGYHEHGYDLPNLHIHEIIVDGDEPVHEELSLTERRQARKDSLELRCQRAADLVNSSDEQWICWCDLNNESKTLTDDIPDAVEVKGSDKDTHKKKAMLDFANSDVRVLVTKPKIAGFGMNWQSCHNMIFVGLSDSFEAYYQAVRR
;
A
#
# COMPACT_ATOMS: atom_id res chain seq x y z
N ALA A 1 8.30 3.37 -4.45
CA ALA A 1 8.87 2.13 -4.98
C ALA A 1 8.12 1.76 -6.25
N PRO A 2 8.78 1.28 -7.30
CA PRO A 2 8.11 0.85 -8.52
C PRO A 2 7.26 -0.40 -8.27
N ASN A 3 6.10 -0.49 -8.93
CA ASN A 3 5.24 -1.68 -8.83
C ASN A 3 5.75 -2.84 -9.68
N ASP A 4 6.52 -2.55 -10.73
CA ASP A 4 7.18 -3.54 -11.57
C ASP A 4 8.53 -3.05 -12.12
N HIS A 5 9.29 -3.96 -12.73
CA HIS A 5 10.61 -3.65 -13.28
C HIS A 5 10.57 -2.66 -14.46
N MET A 6 9.46 -2.55 -15.18
CA MET A 6 9.33 -1.63 -16.32
C MET A 6 9.30 -0.17 -15.87
N GLU A 7 8.80 0.10 -14.66
CA GLU A 7 8.75 1.45 -14.10
C GLU A 7 10.14 2.01 -13.80
N LEU A 8 11.15 1.13 -13.63
CA LEU A 8 12.54 1.54 -13.47
C LEU A 8 13.07 2.29 -14.69
N GLY A 9 12.51 2.03 -15.88
CA GLY A 9 12.82 2.79 -17.09
C GLY A 9 12.48 4.27 -16.99
N ASN A 10 11.44 4.64 -16.25
CA ASN A 10 11.09 6.04 -16.03
C ASN A 10 12.18 6.78 -15.23
N HIS A 11 12.78 6.10 -14.24
CA HIS A 11 13.88 6.66 -13.44
C HIS A 11 15.15 6.81 -14.28
N SER A 12 15.47 5.79 -15.09
CA SER A 12 16.61 5.82 -16.01
C SER A 12 16.49 6.96 -17.03
N GLU A 13 15.31 7.14 -17.62
CA GLU A 13 15.04 8.20 -18.59
C GLU A 13 15.11 9.60 -17.92
N PHE A 14 14.53 9.75 -16.72
CA PHE A 14 14.62 10.99 -15.94
C PHE A 14 16.07 11.38 -15.64
N LEU A 15 16.94 10.42 -15.34
CA LEU A 15 18.36 10.63 -15.07
C LEU A 15 19.21 10.76 -16.33
N GLY A 16 18.64 10.61 -17.53
CA GLY A 16 19.36 10.69 -18.79
C GLY A 16 20.34 9.52 -19.04
N ILE A 17 20.13 8.38 -18.40
CA ILE A 17 20.99 7.19 -18.54
C ILE A 17 20.62 6.42 -19.80
N MET A 18 19.32 6.09 -19.96
CA MET A 18 18.76 5.33 -21.06
C MET A 18 17.26 5.61 -21.13
N THR A 19 16.71 5.75 -22.32
CA THR A 19 15.26 5.92 -22.47
C THR A 19 14.52 4.64 -22.05
N ARG A 20 13.28 4.80 -21.57
CA ARG A 20 12.44 3.65 -21.23
C ARG A 20 12.26 2.70 -22.40
N ALA A 21 12.12 3.23 -23.63
CA ALA A 21 11.98 2.44 -24.84
C ALA A 21 13.23 1.57 -25.13
N GLU A 22 14.41 2.14 -25.01
CA GLU A 22 15.68 1.41 -25.16
C GLU A 22 15.84 0.32 -24.10
N MET A 23 15.54 0.62 -22.83
CA MET A 23 15.57 -0.37 -21.75
C MET A 23 14.63 -1.55 -22.03
N LEU A 24 13.40 -1.28 -22.45
CA LEU A 24 12.44 -2.32 -22.80
C LEU A 24 12.93 -3.17 -23.99
N ALA A 25 13.43 -2.55 -25.05
CA ALA A 25 13.95 -3.26 -26.20
C ALA A 25 15.15 -4.16 -25.85
N MET A 26 16.03 -3.68 -24.99
CA MET A 26 17.25 -4.39 -24.61
C MET A 26 16.96 -5.58 -23.67
N TYR A 27 16.23 -5.36 -22.61
CA TYR A 27 16.10 -6.31 -21.50
C TYR A 27 14.77 -7.05 -21.44
N PHE A 28 13.71 -6.55 -22.09
CA PHE A 28 12.37 -7.10 -21.98
C PHE A 28 11.87 -7.72 -23.27
N VAL A 29 10.87 -8.56 -23.15
CA VAL A 29 10.13 -9.16 -24.27
C VAL A 29 8.64 -9.03 -23.98
N HIS A 30 7.84 -8.85 -25.02
CA HIS A 30 6.39 -8.92 -24.90
C HIS A 30 5.95 -10.32 -24.47
N ASP A 31 5.04 -10.38 -23.52
CA ASP A 31 4.40 -11.64 -23.19
C ASP A 31 3.37 -11.94 -24.28
N GLY A 32 3.53 -13.07 -24.96
CA GLY A 32 2.96 -13.37 -26.27
C GLY A 32 1.43 -13.34 -26.42
N SER A 33 0.69 -13.16 -25.30
CA SER A 33 -0.79 -13.08 -25.33
C SER A 33 -1.34 -11.66 -25.15
N ARG A 34 -0.53 -10.69 -24.68
CA ARG A 34 -0.96 -9.30 -24.41
C ARG A 34 0.15 -8.32 -24.74
N THR A 35 -0.09 -7.47 -25.75
CA THR A 35 0.88 -6.45 -26.20
C THR A 35 1.24 -5.39 -25.16
N SER A 36 0.49 -5.31 -24.06
CA SER A 36 0.74 -4.38 -22.94
C SER A 36 1.60 -4.97 -21.82
N GLN A 37 1.84 -6.28 -21.83
CA GLN A 37 2.61 -6.95 -20.79
C GLN A 37 4.04 -7.24 -21.27
N TRP A 38 5.01 -6.76 -20.51
CA TRP A 38 6.42 -6.99 -20.72
C TRP A 38 6.96 -7.86 -19.60
N ARG A 39 7.83 -8.78 -19.92
CA ARG A 39 8.60 -9.52 -18.93
C ARG A 39 10.10 -9.42 -19.21
N LEU A 40 10.88 -9.45 -18.17
CA LEU A 40 12.33 -9.47 -18.28
C LEU A 40 12.77 -10.78 -18.98
N LYS A 41 13.65 -10.68 -19.99
CA LYS A 41 14.20 -11.84 -20.69
C LYS A 41 15.03 -12.67 -19.70
N GLY A 42 14.83 -13.98 -19.63
CA GLY A 42 15.53 -14.83 -18.67
C GLY A 42 17.06 -14.73 -18.73
N HIS A 43 17.63 -14.66 -19.95
CA HIS A 43 19.08 -14.50 -20.14
C HIS A 43 19.57 -13.07 -19.87
N ALA A 44 18.71 -12.09 -19.73
CA ALA A 44 19.07 -10.70 -19.48
C ALA A 44 18.96 -10.29 -18.01
N VAL A 45 18.52 -11.17 -17.12
CA VAL A 45 18.27 -10.85 -15.69
C VAL A 45 19.54 -10.31 -15.03
N ASP A 46 20.65 -11.02 -15.12
CA ASP A 46 21.89 -10.61 -14.45
C ASP A 46 22.47 -9.32 -15.07
N VAL A 47 22.40 -9.20 -16.39
CA VAL A 47 22.89 -8.01 -17.10
C VAL A 47 22.02 -6.79 -16.79
N PHE A 48 20.73 -6.97 -16.65
CA PHE A 48 19.81 -5.92 -16.24
C PHE A 48 20.14 -5.40 -14.83
N TRP A 49 20.36 -6.29 -13.87
CA TRP A 49 20.69 -5.89 -12.50
C TRP A 49 22.10 -5.29 -12.39
N GLN A 50 23.06 -5.76 -13.18
CA GLN A 50 24.38 -5.13 -13.29
C GLN A 50 24.27 -3.71 -13.85
N TRP A 51 23.46 -3.54 -14.91
CA TRP A 51 23.18 -2.22 -15.45
C TRP A 51 22.49 -1.32 -14.42
N MET A 52 21.48 -1.82 -13.72
CA MET A 52 20.82 -1.08 -12.62
C MET A 52 21.83 -0.64 -11.53
N ALA A 53 22.69 -1.53 -11.10
CA ALA A 53 23.71 -1.24 -10.08
C ALA A 53 24.77 -0.22 -10.54
N SER A 54 24.94 -0.02 -11.85
CA SER A 54 25.92 0.94 -12.36
C SER A 54 25.51 2.42 -12.17
N TRP A 55 24.24 2.69 -11.96
CA TRP A 55 23.72 4.06 -11.84
C TRP A 55 22.73 4.27 -10.71
N SER A 56 22.30 3.21 -10.04
CA SER A 56 21.34 3.26 -8.93
C SER A 56 21.91 2.64 -7.67
N VAL A 57 21.42 3.08 -6.52
CA VAL A 57 21.75 2.51 -5.22
C VAL A 57 20.45 2.16 -4.52
N MET A 58 20.36 0.96 -3.96
CA MET A 58 19.29 0.54 -3.08
C MET A 58 19.83 0.45 -1.66
N ILE A 59 19.30 1.28 -0.77
CA ILE A 59 19.69 1.33 0.63
C ILE A 59 18.46 1.02 1.47
N THR A 60 18.54 0.03 2.31
CA THR A 60 17.46 -0.35 3.24
C THR A 60 17.79 -0.01 4.67
N ASN A 61 19.08 0.02 5.00
CA ASN A 61 19.58 0.33 6.34
C ASN A 61 20.90 1.10 6.21
N PRO A 62 21.26 2.01 7.13
CA PRO A 62 22.56 2.68 7.17
C PRO A 62 23.76 1.73 7.16
N ILE A 63 23.61 0.49 7.63
CA ILE A 63 24.63 -0.56 7.57
C ILE A 63 25.06 -0.86 6.13
N ASP A 64 24.16 -0.72 5.16
CA ASP A 64 24.46 -0.90 3.72
C ASP A 64 25.51 0.11 3.23
N LEU A 65 25.69 1.23 3.94
CA LEU A 65 26.70 2.27 3.72
C LEU A 65 27.90 2.15 4.66
N GLY A 66 27.98 1.09 5.49
CA GLY A 66 29.08 0.87 6.44
C GLY A 66 28.94 1.62 7.77
N TYR A 67 27.77 2.20 8.06
CA TYR A 67 27.49 2.81 9.36
C TYR A 67 26.96 1.78 10.34
N HIS A 68 27.46 1.78 11.58
CA HIS A 68 27.06 0.83 12.64
C HIS A 68 26.13 1.47 13.69
N GLU A 69 25.29 2.39 13.29
CA GLU A 69 24.37 3.04 14.21
C GLU A 69 23.08 2.23 14.36
N HIS A 70 22.77 1.82 15.60
CA HIS A 70 21.58 1.04 15.96
C HIS A 70 20.28 1.85 16.07
N GLY A 71 20.32 3.16 15.84
CA GLY A 71 19.16 4.06 15.99
C GLY A 71 18.10 3.98 14.88
N TYR A 72 18.33 3.16 13.86
CA TYR A 72 17.45 3.03 12.69
C TYR A 72 16.75 1.67 12.59
N ASP A 73 16.92 0.83 13.60
CA ASP A 73 16.24 -0.46 13.66
C ASP A 73 14.76 -0.23 13.96
N LEU A 74 13.91 -0.50 12.97
CA LEU A 74 12.47 -0.42 13.15
C LEU A 74 11.98 -1.59 14.00
N PRO A 75 10.94 -1.38 14.82
CA PRO A 75 10.27 -2.48 15.51
C PRO A 75 9.79 -3.54 14.55
N ASN A 76 9.70 -4.78 15.03
CA ASN A 76 9.15 -5.86 14.21
C ASN A 76 7.72 -5.54 13.79
N LEU A 77 7.42 -5.75 12.51
CA LEU A 77 6.07 -5.66 11.99
C LEU A 77 5.35 -7.00 12.26
N HIS A 78 4.28 -6.95 13.04
CA HIS A 78 3.42 -8.11 13.30
C HIS A 78 2.21 -8.03 12.37
N ILE A 79 2.09 -8.98 11.44
CA ILE A 79 0.98 -9.07 10.50
C ILE A 79 0.06 -10.19 10.96
N HIS A 80 -1.22 -9.85 11.17
CA HIS A 80 -2.28 -10.79 11.51
C HIS A 80 -3.28 -10.83 10.36
N GLU A 81 -3.42 -11.99 9.73
CA GLU A 81 -4.43 -12.21 8.72
C GLU A 81 -5.73 -12.64 9.39
N ILE A 82 -6.81 -11.91 9.11
CA ILE A 82 -8.15 -12.22 9.61
C ILE A 82 -9.00 -12.66 8.43
N ILE A 83 -9.29 -13.95 8.37
CA ILE A 83 -10.15 -14.52 7.34
C ILE A 83 -11.60 -14.29 7.76
N VAL A 84 -12.37 -13.73 6.85
CA VAL A 84 -13.81 -13.55 7.01
C VAL A 84 -14.47 -14.54 6.07
N ASP A 85 -15.17 -15.51 6.63
CA ASP A 85 -15.84 -16.57 5.85
C ASP A 85 -17.02 -15.96 5.08
N GLY A 86 -16.96 -16.07 3.76
CA GLY A 86 -18.09 -15.83 2.86
C GLY A 86 -18.89 -17.10 2.64
N ASP A 87 -20.06 -16.97 2.04
CA ASP A 87 -20.99 -18.08 1.81
C ASP A 87 -20.46 -19.18 0.85
N GLU A 88 -19.40 -18.87 0.07
CA GLU A 88 -18.78 -19.85 -0.84
C GLU A 88 -17.24 -19.78 -0.82
N PRO A 89 -16.56 -20.94 -0.72
CA PRO A 89 -15.11 -20.99 -0.84
C PRO A 89 -14.68 -20.73 -2.30
N VAL A 90 -13.76 -19.80 -2.48
CA VAL A 90 -13.18 -19.51 -3.81
C VAL A 90 -12.04 -20.49 -4.07
N HIS A 91 -12.24 -21.40 -5.01
CA HIS A 91 -11.27 -22.45 -5.38
C HIS A 91 -10.46 -22.15 -6.65
N GLU A 92 -10.74 -21.04 -7.36
CA GLU A 92 -10.12 -20.70 -8.64
C GLU A 92 -9.54 -19.30 -8.65
N GLU A 93 -8.61 -19.03 -9.57
CA GLU A 93 -8.10 -17.69 -9.81
C GLU A 93 -9.19 -16.77 -10.34
N LEU A 94 -9.61 -15.81 -9.52
CA LEU A 94 -10.63 -14.86 -9.89
C LEU A 94 -10.12 -13.84 -10.92
N SER A 95 -10.94 -13.58 -11.93
CA SER A 95 -10.74 -12.43 -12.83
C SER A 95 -10.84 -11.11 -12.06
N LEU A 96 -10.36 -10.00 -12.66
CA LEU A 96 -10.47 -8.67 -12.03
C LEU A 96 -11.91 -8.26 -11.70
N THR A 97 -12.88 -8.69 -12.52
CA THR A 97 -14.30 -8.39 -12.29
C THR A 97 -14.84 -9.17 -11.10
N GLU A 98 -14.52 -10.45 -11.00
CA GLU A 98 -14.92 -11.31 -9.88
C GLU A 98 -14.28 -10.85 -8.58
N ARG A 99 -13.01 -10.46 -8.57
CA ARG A 99 -12.36 -9.86 -7.39
C ARG A 99 -13.07 -8.59 -6.92
N ARG A 100 -13.49 -7.73 -7.86
CA ARG A 100 -14.25 -6.51 -7.52
C ARG A 100 -15.62 -6.84 -6.95
N GLN A 101 -16.27 -7.86 -7.47
CA GLN A 101 -17.56 -8.31 -6.96
C GLN A 101 -17.41 -8.91 -5.56
N ALA A 102 -16.48 -9.83 -5.36
CA ALA A 102 -16.18 -10.43 -4.06
C ALA A 102 -15.85 -9.38 -2.98
N ARG A 103 -15.12 -8.32 -3.34
CA ARG A 103 -14.87 -7.19 -2.43
C ARG A 103 -16.14 -6.44 -2.02
N LYS A 104 -17.14 -6.36 -2.89
CA LYS A 104 -18.43 -5.74 -2.57
C LYS A 104 -19.29 -6.67 -1.72
N ASP A 105 -19.34 -7.94 -2.06
CA ASP A 105 -20.19 -8.93 -1.40
C ASP A 105 -19.74 -9.20 0.04
N SER A 106 -18.41 -9.19 0.29
CA SER A 106 -17.83 -9.36 1.62
C SER A 106 -17.72 -8.07 2.45
N LEU A 107 -18.20 -6.92 1.93
CA LEU A 107 -17.99 -5.61 2.55
C LEU A 107 -18.49 -5.55 3.99
N GLU A 108 -19.74 -5.91 4.21
CA GLU A 108 -20.37 -5.81 5.53
C GLU A 108 -19.65 -6.67 6.56
N LEU A 109 -19.33 -7.92 6.22
CA LEU A 109 -18.62 -8.84 7.11
C LEU A 109 -17.23 -8.32 7.47
N ARG A 110 -16.47 -7.81 6.48
CA ARG A 110 -15.14 -7.25 6.71
C ARG A 110 -15.19 -5.99 7.58
N CYS A 111 -16.12 -5.09 7.31
CA CYS A 111 -16.29 -3.87 8.11
C CYS A 111 -16.71 -4.19 9.52
N GLN A 112 -17.68 -5.10 9.72
CA GLN A 112 -18.11 -5.52 11.04
C GLN A 112 -16.95 -6.11 11.85
N ARG A 113 -16.19 -7.04 11.24
CA ARG A 113 -15.07 -7.67 11.92
C ARG A 113 -13.97 -6.67 12.28
N ALA A 114 -13.73 -5.70 11.41
CA ALA A 114 -12.78 -4.62 11.66
C ALA A 114 -13.25 -3.69 12.78
N ALA A 115 -14.51 -3.31 12.76
CA ALA A 115 -15.11 -2.46 13.80
C ALA A 115 -15.08 -3.15 15.16
N ASP A 116 -15.41 -4.45 15.24
CA ASP A 116 -15.36 -5.24 16.47
C ASP A 116 -13.94 -5.23 17.07
N LEU A 117 -12.91 -5.42 16.22
CA LEU A 117 -11.52 -5.40 16.66
C LEU A 117 -11.11 -4.02 17.17
N VAL A 118 -11.40 -2.96 16.43
CA VAL A 118 -11.07 -1.58 16.79
C VAL A 118 -11.80 -1.13 18.05
N ASN A 119 -13.07 -1.52 18.20
CA ASN A 119 -13.87 -1.19 19.37
C ASN A 119 -13.51 -2.00 20.63
N SER A 120 -12.76 -3.10 20.47
CA SER A 120 -12.26 -3.88 21.61
C SER A 120 -11.03 -3.27 22.29
N SER A 121 -10.51 -2.16 21.78
CA SER A 121 -9.28 -1.49 22.26
C SER A 121 -9.48 0.01 22.31
N ASP A 122 -8.94 0.65 23.35
CA ASP A 122 -8.88 2.11 23.48
C ASP A 122 -7.65 2.72 22.78
N GLU A 123 -6.83 1.91 22.13
CA GLU A 123 -5.62 2.35 21.43
C GLU A 123 -5.95 3.08 20.13
N GLN A 124 -4.97 3.80 19.62
CA GLN A 124 -5.08 4.53 18.35
C GLN A 124 -5.00 3.57 17.16
N TRP A 125 -5.88 3.75 16.17
CA TRP A 125 -5.99 2.90 14.99
C TRP A 125 -6.07 3.68 13.69
N ILE A 126 -5.45 3.15 12.63
CA ILE A 126 -5.68 3.56 11.25
C ILE A 126 -6.47 2.46 10.53
N CYS A 127 -7.62 2.80 9.97
CA CYS A 127 -8.43 1.90 9.14
C CYS A 127 -8.24 2.28 7.66
N TRP A 128 -7.54 1.43 6.93
CA TRP A 128 -7.29 1.60 5.50
C TRP A 128 -8.40 0.97 4.66
N CYS A 129 -9.03 1.78 3.81
CA CYS A 129 -10.12 1.39 2.92
C CYS A 129 -9.72 1.50 1.45
N ASP A 130 -10.34 0.70 0.59
CA ASP A 130 -10.27 0.85 -0.88
C ASP A 130 -11.58 1.45 -1.43
N LEU A 131 -12.74 0.96 -0.97
CA LEU A 131 -14.04 1.41 -1.40
C LEU A 131 -14.59 2.55 -0.51
N ASN A 132 -15.43 3.44 -1.09
CA ASN A 132 -16.08 4.50 -0.31
C ASN A 132 -17.08 3.95 0.70
N ASN A 133 -17.76 2.83 0.36
CA ASN A 133 -18.72 2.22 1.27
C ASN A 133 -18.03 1.58 2.48
N GLU A 134 -16.82 1.01 2.32
CA GLU A 134 -16.03 0.54 3.47
C GLU A 134 -15.75 1.67 4.46
N SER A 135 -15.28 2.80 3.93
CA SER A 135 -14.97 3.97 4.73
C SER A 135 -16.20 4.50 5.48
N LYS A 136 -17.36 4.58 4.80
CA LYS A 136 -18.60 5.02 5.40
C LYS A 136 -19.07 4.05 6.49
N THR A 137 -19.14 2.75 6.19
CA THR A 137 -19.61 1.73 7.14
C THR A 137 -18.74 1.73 8.40
N LEU A 138 -17.41 1.74 8.27
CA LEU A 138 -16.52 1.81 9.43
C LEU A 138 -16.70 3.06 10.27
N THR A 139 -16.95 4.21 9.63
CA THR A 139 -17.18 5.45 10.38
C THR A 139 -18.52 5.44 11.11
N ASP A 140 -19.53 4.77 10.53
CA ASP A 140 -20.83 4.62 11.18
C ASP A 140 -20.77 3.60 12.36
N ASP A 141 -19.93 2.56 12.25
CA ASP A 141 -19.85 1.45 13.23
C ASP A 141 -18.80 1.69 14.35
N ILE A 142 -17.91 2.66 14.19
CA ILE A 142 -16.88 3.03 15.18
C ILE A 142 -17.20 4.42 15.73
N PRO A 143 -17.67 4.56 16.98
CA PRO A 143 -18.29 5.79 17.51
C PRO A 143 -17.41 7.05 17.47
N ASP A 144 -16.10 6.91 17.55
CA ASP A 144 -15.15 8.02 17.61
C ASP A 144 -14.23 8.07 16.37
N ALA A 145 -14.64 7.40 15.29
CA ALA A 145 -13.89 7.42 14.04
C ALA A 145 -14.05 8.74 13.29
N VAL A 146 -12.95 9.24 12.78
CA VAL A 146 -12.90 10.40 11.89
C VAL A 146 -12.57 9.93 10.47
N GLU A 147 -13.50 10.19 9.55
CA GLU A 147 -13.31 9.86 8.13
C GLU A 147 -12.60 10.98 7.39
N VAL A 148 -11.65 10.61 6.53
CA VAL A 148 -11.01 11.52 5.56
C VAL A 148 -11.14 10.97 4.15
N LYS A 149 -11.96 11.66 3.35
CA LYS A 149 -12.25 11.33 1.93
C LYS A 149 -11.54 12.25 0.94
N GLY A 150 -11.38 11.77 -0.30
CA GLY A 150 -10.86 12.58 -1.38
C GLY A 150 -11.66 13.85 -1.66
N SER A 151 -13.00 13.78 -1.52
CA SER A 151 -13.94 14.89 -1.74
C SER A 151 -14.00 15.92 -0.59
N ASP A 152 -13.40 15.64 0.56
CA ASP A 152 -13.43 16.57 1.68
C ASP A 152 -12.61 17.83 1.40
N LYS A 153 -13.00 18.93 2.06
CA LYS A 153 -12.23 20.17 1.99
C LYS A 153 -10.85 19.97 2.61
N ASP A 154 -9.85 20.64 2.05
CA ASP A 154 -8.46 20.52 2.52
C ASP A 154 -8.31 20.94 3.99
N THR A 155 -9.15 21.88 4.46
CA THR A 155 -9.18 22.28 5.88
C THR A 155 -9.57 21.12 6.80
N HIS A 156 -10.57 20.30 6.40
CA HIS A 156 -10.97 19.10 7.15
C HIS A 156 -9.87 18.05 7.13
N LYS A 157 -9.34 17.73 5.93
CA LYS A 157 -8.24 16.76 5.78
C LYS A 157 -7.06 17.13 6.66
N LYS A 158 -6.60 18.38 6.55
CA LYS A 158 -5.47 18.88 7.34
C LYS A 158 -5.73 18.78 8.84
N LYS A 159 -6.92 19.22 9.30
CA LYS A 159 -7.27 19.15 10.70
C LYS A 159 -7.30 17.72 11.22
N ALA A 160 -8.05 16.83 10.57
CA ALA A 160 -8.18 15.42 10.98
C ALA A 160 -6.83 14.70 11.03
N MET A 161 -5.97 14.92 10.04
CA MET A 161 -4.63 14.31 10.00
C MET A 161 -3.69 14.84 11.08
N LEU A 162 -3.78 16.13 11.43
CA LEU A 162 -2.99 16.71 12.52
C LEU A 162 -3.52 16.27 13.89
N ASP A 163 -4.83 16.28 14.09
CA ASP A 163 -5.45 15.81 15.33
C ASP A 163 -5.10 14.33 15.58
N PHE A 164 -5.07 13.51 14.52
CA PHE A 164 -4.62 12.12 14.61
C PHE A 164 -3.13 12.01 14.95
N ALA A 165 -2.27 12.82 14.34
CA ALA A 165 -0.83 12.85 14.65
C ALA A 165 -0.55 13.28 16.10
N ASN A 166 -1.41 14.13 16.67
CA ASN A 166 -1.32 14.57 18.07
C ASN A 166 -2.03 13.64 19.07
N SER A 167 -2.58 12.51 18.60
CA SER A 167 -3.39 11.58 19.40
C SER A 167 -4.70 12.16 19.94
N ASP A 168 -5.21 13.25 19.38
CA ASP A 168 -6.52 13.83 19.70
C ASP A 168 -7.68 13.05 19.03
N VAL A 169 -7.39 12.25 18.02
CA VAL A 169 -8.30 11.35 17.33
C VAL A 169 -7.83 9.92 17.53
N ARG A 170 -8.69 9.06 18.05
CA ARG A 170 -8.37 7.65 18.28
C ARG A 170 -8.38 6.82 17.00
N VAL A 171 -9.39 7.00 16.14
CA VAL A 171 -9.56 6.19 14.94
C VAL A 171 -9.62 7.08 13.70
N LEU A 172 -8.70 6.87 12.78
CA LEU A 172 -8.69 7.52 11.46
C LEU A 172 -9.10 6.51 10.39
N VAL A 173 -10.19 6.80 9.67
CA VAL A 173 -10.66 6.01 8.53
C VAL A 173 -10.35 6.73 7.24
N THR A 174 -9.51 6.15 6.39
CA THR A 174 -9.07 6.81 5.16
C THR A 174 -8.56 5.79 4.12
N LYS A 175 -8.05 6.29 3.01
CA LYS A 175 -7.48 5.48 1.92
C LYS A 175 -5.99 5.73 1.76
N PRO A 176 -5.19 4.69 1.39
CA PRO A 176 -3.76 4.87 1.11
C PRO A 176 -3.47 5.97 0.09
N LYS A 177 -4.33 6.14 -0.92
CA LYS A 177 -4.20 7.21 -1.93
C LYS A 177 -4.35 8.63 -1.36
N ILE A 178 -4.98 8.79 -0.19
CA ILE A 178 -5.25 10.09 0.41
C ILE A 178 -4.19 10.43 1.47
N ALA A 179 -3.88 9.48 2.32
CA ALA A 179 -3.06 9.69 3.50
C ALA A 179 -1.88 8.72 3.62
N GLY A 180 -1.69 7.82 2.65
CA GLY A 180 -0.59 6.87 2.63
C GLY A 180 0.77 7.46 2.29
N PHE A 181 0.87 8.75 1.96
CA PHE A 181 2.13 9.41 1.59
C PHE A 181 2.40 10.64 2.45
N GLY A 182 3.65 10.81 2.88
CA GLY A 182 4.15 12.05 3.51
C GLY A 182 3.70 12.30 4.95
N MET A 183 2.87 11.46 5.54
CA MET A 183 2.44 11.60 6.92
C MET A 183 3.37 10.85 7.89
N ASN A 184 3.50 11.35 9.10
CA ASN A 184 4.22 10.69 10.18
C ASN A 184 3.28 10.53 11.39
N TRP A 185 2.92 9.28 11.69
CA TRP A 185 1.98 8.91 12.75
C TRP A 185 2.61 7.89 13.72
N GLN A 186 3.78 8.21 14.20
CA GLN A 186 4.57 7.32 15.07
C GLN A 186 3.88 6.93 16.37
N SER A 187 2.87 7.70 16.81
CA SER A 187 2.06 7.38 17.98
C SER A 187 1.09 6.21 17.74
N CYS A 188 0.71 5.98 16.49
CA CYS A 188 -0.22 4.92 16.13
C CYS A 188 0.53 3.63 15.78
N HIS A 189 0.31 2.58 16.58
CA HIS A 189 0.94 1.27 16.40
C HIS A 189 0.02 0.24 15.74
N ASN A 190 -1.27 0.54 15.66
CA ASN A 190 -2.26 -0.38 15.12
C ASN A 190 -2.83 0.12 13.80
N MET A 191 -2.89 -0.75 12.83
CA MET A 191 -3.56 -0.47 11.57
C MET A 191 -4.29 -1.71 11.05
N ILE A 192 -5.41 -1.49 10.36
CA ILE A 192 -6.16 -2.54 9.72
C ILE A 192 -6.43 -2.18 8.25
N PHE A 193 -6.21 -3.13 7.36
CA PHE A 193 -6.59 -3.01 5.95
C PHE A 193 -7.90 -3.75 5.74
N VAL A 194 -8.99 -3.01 5.68
CA VAL A 194 -10.33 -3.54 5.41
C VAL A 194 -10.52 -3.77 3.92
N GLY A 195 -9.93 -2.91 3.10
CA GLY A 195 -9.84 -3.07 1.66
C GLY A 195 -8.43 -2.83 1.16
N LEU A 196 -7.90 -3.78 0.39
CA LEU A 196 -6.61 -3.65 -0.28
C LEU A 196 -6.81 -3.40 -1.78
N SER A 197 -6.06 -2.45 -2.33
CA SER A 197 -5.90 -2.32 -3.78
C SER A 197 -4.80 -3.26 -4.27
N ASP A 198 -4.73 -3.46 -5.59
CA ASP A 198 -3.68 -4.30 -6.19
C ASP A 198 -2.32 -3.55 -6.30
N SER A 199 -2.15 -2.39 -5.64
CA SER A 199 -0.93 -1.60 -5.63
C SER A 199 -0.05 -1.96 -4.43
N PHE A 200 1.06 -2.65 -4.69
CA PHE A 200 2.06 -2.92 -3.66
C PHE A 200 2.66 -1.63 -3.08
N GLU A 201 2.90 -0.62 -3.92
CA GLU A 201 3.41 0.68 -3.46
C GLU A 201 2.48 1.32 -2.43
N ALA A 202 1.17 1.37 -2.71
CA ALA A 202 0.20 1.95 -1.80
C ALA A 202 0.17 1.21 -0.45
N TYR A 203 0.23 -0.12 -0.48
CA TYR A 203 0.33 -0.95 0.73
C TYR A 203 1.63 -0.67 1.49
N TYR A 204 2.78 -0.74 0.81
CA TYR A 204 4.09 -0.53 1.41
C TYR A 204 4.23 0.84 2.07
N GLN A 205 3.74 1.89 1.41
CA GLN A 205 3.76 3.25 1.95
C GLN A 205 2.81 3.41 3.15
N ALA A 206 1.64 2.75 3.12
CA ALA A 206 0.69 2.81 4.22
C ALA A 206 1.19 2.07 5.48
N VAL A 207 1.84 0.93 5.33
CA VAL A 207 2.40 0.16 6.47
C VAL A 207 3.53 0.92 7.20
N ARG A 208 4.18 1.83 6.53
CA ARG A 208 5.33 2.59 7.09
C ARG A 208 4.95 3.97 7.62
N ARG A 209 3.77 4.12 8.24
CA ARG A 209 3.28 5.40 8.79
C ARG A 209 3.28 5.50 10.33
#